data_15a737be479ea5178b71f0b4007155ad
#
_entry.id   15a737be479ea5178b71f0b4007155ad
#
_cell.length_a   1.000
_cell.length_b   1.000
_cell.length_c   1.000
_cell.angle_alpha   90.00
_cell.angle_beta   90.00
_cell.angle_gamma   90.00
#
_symmetry.space_group_name_H-M   'P 1'
#
loop_
_entity.id
_entity.type
_entity.pdbx_description
1 polymer ?
#
loop_
_entity_poly.entity_id
_entity_poly.type
_entity_poly.pdbx_seq_one_letter_code
_entity_poly.pdbx_strand_id
1 'polypeptide(L)'
;MGIIKAAINSASTMAQDQYKEYFYCPAIPDDIIMMRAYKQASERSDNHGSNDIVTDGSIIAVADGEYAAVVSNGRVIAEYKESGPHTFMSGDTASVFNGAKLSGLGKEFGRRFAFGGDTPGVVHRVYYFNTKEMPGENFSGNDIPFRIKDDNTGLDLDVTLSVSGYYTYRVANPMIIYKQMIGNIEGVYRAEYLLRIMSPEVKAIILSAFGGVTGIGMRPSQIAEKLPEVVDRAKEIADEKLYEARGIQLVSFGITSFKVTGKDKAVIQDFQKIEVLTDPEMAAAARAAAQNQALANASANSAGAMMGVAAVNVMTGSMGNTPEPQKEKMAPKFCTECGAKIEGGKFCRECGHPL
;
A
#
# COMPACT_ATOMS: atom_id res chain seq x y z
N MET A 1 10.97 24.33 18.11
CA MET A 1 11.29 25.56 17.32
C MET A 1 12.34 26.47 17.96
N GLY A 2 12.87 26.19 19.15
CA GLY A 2 13.84 27.05 19.85
C GLY A 2 15.31 26.82 19.49
N ILE A 3 15.70 25.57 19.23
CA ILE A 3 17.14 25.21 19.11
C ILE A 3 17.72 25.63 17.76
N ILE A 4 16.97 25.52 16.69
CA ILE A 4 17.40 25.95 15.34
C ILE A 4 17.49 27.47 15.25
N LYS A 5 16.53 28.21 15.83
CA LYS A 5 16.62 29.68 15.94
C LYS A 5 17.79 30.11 16.83
N ALA A 6 18.07 29.38 17.91
CA ALA A 6 19.20 29.67 18.79
C ALA A 6 20.55 29.37 18.09
N ALA A 7 20.64 28.29 17.32
CA ALA A 7 21.85 27.99 16.54
C ALA A 7 22.06 29.01 15.40
N ILE A 8 21.00 29.41 14.72
CA ILE A 8 21.05 30.45 13.68
C ILE A 8 21.42 31.81 14.30
N ASN A 9 20.81 32.16 15.47
CA ASN A 9 21.11 33.42 16.14
C ASN A 9 22.49 33.45 16.81
N SER A 10 22.99 32.34 17.36
CA SER A 10 24.35 32.29 17.94
C SER A 10 25.43 32.23 16.86
N ALA A 11 25.16 31.57 15.74
CA ALA A 11 26.05 31.62 14.56
C ALA A 11 26.07 33.04 13.96
N SER A 12 24.94 33.76 13.96
CA SER A 12 24.86 35.10 13.42
C SER A 12 25.62 36.13 14.24
N THR A 13 25.76 35.96 15.54
CA THR A 13 26.48 36.94 16.40
C THR A 13 27.98 36.71 16.46
N MET A 14 28.47 35.47 16.29
CA MET A 14 29.90 35.17 16.29
C MET A 14 30.53 35.09 14.89
N ALA A 15 29.75 34.89 13.86
CA ALA A 15 30.23 34.68 12.51
C ALA A 15 30.04 35.87 11.55
N GLN A 16 29.39 36.95 11.97
CA GLN A 16 29.20 38.15 11.12
C GLN A 16 30.50 38.74 10.59
N ASP A 17 31.62 38.38 11.21
CA ASP A 17 32.94 38.89 10.81
C ASP A 17 33.78 37.92 9.96
N GLN A 18 33.34 36.68 9.70
CA GLN A 18 34.20 35.66 9.09
C GLN A 18 33.72 35.06 7.78
N TYR A 19 32.44 35.19 7.41
CA TYR A 19 31.92 34.61 6.16
C TYR A 19 31.49 35.70 5.17
N LYS A 20 31.62 35.39 3.89
CA LYS A 20 31.12 36.26 2.82
C LYS A 20 29.62 36.13 2.64
N GLU A 21 29.13 34.89 2.55
CA GLU A 21 27.73 34.54 2.35
C GLU A 21 27.37 33.37 3.22
N TYR A 22 26.11 33.34 3.68
CA TYR A 22 25.57 32.25 4.50
C TYR A 22 24.32 31.69 3.82
N PHE A 23 24.41 30.43 3.42
CA PHE A 23 23.31 29.70 2.81
C PHE A 23 22.70 28.77 3.84
N TYR A 24 21.37 28.81 3.92
CA TYR A 24 20.62 28.00 4.87
C TYR A 24 19.26 27.63 4.30
N CYS A 25 18.61 26.62 4.89
CA CYS A 25 17.23 26.28 4.66
C CYS A 25 16.45 26.42 5.96
N PRO A 26 15.28 27.06 5.98
CA PRO A 26 14.34 26.87 7.07
C PRO A 26 13.86 25.41 7.05
N ALA A 27 13.24 24.94 8.15
CA ALA A 27 12.73 23.58 8.20
C ALA A 27 11.91 23.26 6.96
N ILE A 28 12.33 22.22 6.21
CA ILE A 28 11.64 21.79 4.99
C ILE A 28 10.35 21.08 5.38
N PRO A 29 9.17 21.55 4.91
CA PRO A 29 7.90 20.86 5.11
C PRO A 29 7.90 19.46 4.48
N ASP A 30 7.03 18.58 4.99
CA ASP A 30 6.97 17.17 4.53
C ASP A 30 6.40 17.02 3.11
N ASP A 31 5.77 18.07 2.56
CA ASP A 31 5.29 18.09 1.18
C ASP A 31 6.34 18.59 0.17
N ILE A 32 7.57 18.89 0.64
CA ILE A 32 8.66 19.40 -0.19
C ILE A 32 9.82 18.42 -0.19
N ILE A 33 10.24 18.00 -1.38
CA ILE A 33 11.40 17.13 -1.61
C ILE A 33 12.69 17.97 -1.72
N MET A 34 12.64 19.06 -2.46
CA MET A 34 13.79 19.92 -2.71
C MET A 34 13.35 21.37 -2.78
N MET A 35 14.16 22.24 -2.24
CA MET A 35 14.01 23.69 -2.37
C MET A 35 15.34 24.40 -2.50
N ARG A 36 15.30 25.59 -3.03
CA ARG A 36 16.46 26.47 -3.13
C ARG A 36 16.82 27.04 -1.76
N ALA A 37 18.13 27.22 -1.52
CA ALA A 37 18.63 27.87 -0.32
C ALA A 37 18.15 29.32 -0.18
N TYR A 38 18.02 29.75 1.05
CA TYR A 38 18.00 31.14 1.41
C TYR A 38 19.44 31.64 1.56
N LYS A 39 19.69 32.85 1.15
CA LYS A 39 21.00 33.49 1.20
C LYS A 39 20.98 34.72 2.13
N GLN A 40 21.95 34.77 3.01
CA GLN A 40 22.27 35.97 3.79
C GLN A 40 23.71 36.40 3.43
N ALA A 41 23.87 37.58 2.88
CA ALA A 41 25.18 38.16 2.57
C ALA A 41 25.65 39.00 3.73
N SER A 42 26.96 38.95 4.04
CA SER A 42 27.63 39.86 4.97
C SER A 42 28.09 41.12 4.25
N GLU A 43 28.48 42.15 5.00
CA GLU A 43 29.06 43.39 4.44
C GLU A 43 30.36 43.15 3.66
N ARG A 44 31.04 41.99 3.90
CA ARG A 44 32.26 41.58 3.20
C ARG A 44 32.01 40.88 1.87
N SER A 45 30.74 40.56 1.56
CA SER A 45 30.40 39.95 0.29
C SER A 45 30.43 40.99 -0.82
N ASP A 46 31.23 40.73 -1.85
CA ASP A 46 31.21 41.51 -3.08
C ASP A 46 29.94 41.28 -3.91
N ASN A 47 29.10 40.29 -3.49
CA ASN A 47 27.92 39.85 -4.20
C ASN A 47 26.63 40.26 -3.49
N HIS A 48 26.32 41.58 -3.56
CA HIS A 48 25.12 42.13 -2.91
C HIS A 48 23.83 41.95 -3.70
N GLY A 49 23.90 41.53 -4.96
CA GLY A 49 22.74 41.57 -5.88
C GLY A 49 22.29 40.23 -6.44
N SER A 50 23.11 39.17 -6.47
CA SER A 50 22.76 37.93 -7.11
C SER A 50 22.60 36.78 -6.11
N ASN A 51 21.43 36.13 -6.13
CA ASN A 51 21.20 34.89 -5.38
C ASN A 51 21.84 33.65 -6.05
N ASP A 52 22.39 33.83 -7.26
CA ASP A 52 22.90 32.78 -8.13
C ASP A 52 24.43 32.69 -8.14
N ILE A 53 25.07 33.23 -7.12
CA ILE A 53 26.52 33.16 -6.95
C ILE A 53 26.83 32.64 -5.55
N VAL A 54 27.71 31.65 -5.46
CA VAL A 54 28.30 31.15 -4.20
C VAL A 54 29.80 31.44 -4.26
N THR A 55 30.26 32.31 -3.37
CA THR A 55 31.66 32.74 -3.32
C THR A 55 32.47 31.76 -2.47
N ASP A 56 33.77 31.57 -2.81
CA ASP A 56 34.67 30.80 -1.96
C ASP A 56 34.75 31.38 -0.55
N GLY A 57 34.64 30.53 0.46
CA GLY A 57 34.55 30.95 1.87
C GLY A 57 33.13 31.20 2.35
N SER A 58 32.13 31.00 1.51
CA SER A 58 30.70 31.00 1.95
C SER A 58 30.40 29.80 2.84
N ILE A 59 29.49 29.99 3.78
CA ILE A 59 29.03 28.94 4.66
C ILE A 59 27.72 28.32 4.14
N ILE A 60 27.66 27.00 4.08
CA ILE A 60 26.46 26.24 3.79
C ILE A 60 26.08 25.50 5.06
N ALA A 61 24.98 25.91 5.70
CA ALA A 61 24.51 25.32 6.93
C ALA A 61 23.47 24.23 6.61
N VAL A 62 23.73 23.00 7.04
CA VAL A 62 22.89 21.84 6.85
C VAL A 62 22.28 21.44 8.18
N ALA A 63 20.97 21.33 8.26
CA ALA A 63 20.26 20.84 9.44
C ALA A 63 20.11 19.32 9.41
N ASP A 64 19.80 18.71 10.57
CA ASP A 64 19.48 17.29 10.65
C ASP A 64 18.28 16.97 9.75
N GLY A 65 18.40 15.90 8.96
CA GLY A 65 17.38 15.51 7.99
C GLY A 65 17.37 16.32 6.69
N GLU A 66 18.42 17.11 6.48
CA GLU A 66 18.65 17.83 5.24
C GLU A 66 19.92 17.35 4.52
N TYR A 67 19.99 17.61 3.26
CA TYR A 67 21.14 17.39 2.41
C TYR A 67 21.28 18.57 1.49
N ALA A 68 22.46 19.17 1.41
CA ALA A 68 22.68 20.32 0.54
C ALA A 68 23.58 19.96 -0.65
N ALA A 69 23.26 20.55 -1.82
CA ALA A 69 24.07 20.44 -3.02
C ALA A 69 24.30 21.80 -3.66
N VAL A 70 25.53 22.06 -4.08
CA VAL A 70 25.87 23.23 -4.90
C VAL A 70 25.93 22.82 -6.35
N VAL A 71 25.16 23.52 -7.17
CA VAL A 71 25.05 23.27 -8.61
C VAL A 71 25.60 24.47 -9.37
N SER A 72 26.50 24.22 -10.30
CA SER A 72 27.04 25.23 -11.21
C SER A 72 26.67 24.86 -12.64
N ASN A 73 25.97 25.75 -13.34
CA ASN A 73 25.52 25.52 -14.71
C ASN A 73 24.88 24.14 -14.93
N GLY A 74 24.00 23.72 -14.00
CA GLY A 74 23.31 22.43 -14.07
C GLY A 74 24.14 21.22 -13.63
N ARG A 75 25.42 21.40 -13.25
CA ARG A 75 26.28 20.32 -12.74
C ARG A 75 26.46 20.47 -11.23
N VAL A 76 26.26 19.38 -10.48
CA VAL A 76 26.59 19.31 -9.06
C VAL A 76 28.11 19.41 -8.88
N ILE A 77 28.57 20.40 -8.11
CA ILE A 77 29.98 20.66 -7.85
C ILE A 77 30.38 20.41 -6.39
N ALA A 78 29.43 20.42 -5.45
CA ALA A 78 29.67 20.05 -4.06
C ALA A 78 28.40 19.46 -3.44
N GLU A 79 28.61 18.57 -2.47
CA GLU A 79 27.57 17.87 -1.73
C GLU A 79 27.89 17.88 -0.24
N TYR A 80 26.88 18.17 0.60
CA TYR A 80 27.00 18.20 2.06
C TYR A 80 25.93 17.34 2.69
N LYS A 81 26.38 16.25 3.33
CA LYS A 81 25.50 15.21 3.92
C LYS A 81 25.38 15.33 5.43
N GLU A 82 26.42 15.83 6.07
CA GLU A 82 26.51 15.93 7.51
C GLU A 82 25.87 17.24 7.98
N SER A 83 25.17 17.19 9.10
CA SER A 83 24.61 18.40 9.71
C SER A 83 25.73 19.29 10.26
N GLY A 84 25.54 20.59 10.13
CA GLY A 84 26.47 21.60 10.59
C GLY A 84 26.82 22.66 9.54
N PRO A 85 27.70 23.60 9.88
CA PRO A 85 28.20 24.62 8.96
C PRO A 85 29.37 24.06 8.13
N HIS A 86 29.26 24.13 6.83
CA HIS A 86 30.31 23.72 5.88
C HIS A 86 30.83 24.93 5.11
N THR A 87 32.14 25.04 4.97
CA THR A 87 32.75 26.09 4.15
C THR A 87 32.83 25.63 2.70
N PHE A 88 32.24 26.39 1.80
CA PHE A 88 32.34 26.13 0.37
C PHE A 88 33.70 26.61 -0.17
N MET A 89 34.41 25.69 -0.82
CA MET A 89 35.68 25.96 -1.53
C MET A 89 35.59 25.35 -2.93
N SER A 90 35.67 26.15 -3.95
CA SER A 90 35.59 25.67 -5.34
C SER A 90 36.72 24.73 -5.74
N GLY A 91 37.82 24.71 -4.98
CA GLY A 91 38.96 23.80 -5.18
C GLY A 91 38.76 22.38 -4.62
N ASP A 92 37.82 22.18 -3.69
CA ASP A 92 37.55 20.89 -3.03
C ASP A 92 36.65 19.96 -3.85
N THR A 93 36.20 20.39 -5.02
CA THR A 93 35.34 19.60 -5.91
C THR A 93 35.93 18.30 -6.42
N ALA A 94 37.23 18.03 -6.14
CA ALA A 94 37.92 16.82 -6.57
C ALA A 94 37.55 15.56 -5.75
N SER A 95 36.93 15.69 -4.57
CA SER A 95 36.69 14.56 -3.67
C SER A 95 35.36 13.84 -3.89
N VAL A 96 34.40 14.45 -4.59
CA VAL A 96 33.02 13.90 -4.72
C VAL A 96 32.90 12.91 -5.88
N PHE A 97 33.80 12.95 -6.86
CA PHE A 97 33.81 12.03 -8.01
C PHE A 97 34.95 11.02 -7.91
N ASN A 98 34.86 10.09 -6.99
CA ASN A 98 35.78 8.98 -6.87
C ASN A 98 35.58 7.98 -8.03
N GLY A 99 36.25 8.24 -9.15
CA GLY A 99 36.23 7.34 -10.31
C GLY A 99 36.94 7.86 -11.57
N ALA A 100 37.10 9.15 -11.71
CA ALA A 100 37.85 9.70 -12.84
C ALA A 100 39.00 10.59 -12.34
N LYS A 101 40.23 10.22 -12.67
CA LYS A 101 41.39 11.07 -12.50
C LYS A 101 41.21 12.36 -13.31
N LEU A 102 40.56 13.36 -12.72
CA LEU A 102 40.43 14.71 -13.26
C LEU A 102 41.46 15.67 -12.65
N SER A 103 42.67 15.21 -12.42
CA SER A 103 43.77 16.02 -11.84
C SER A 103 44.22 17.21 -12.71
N GLY A 104 43.70 17.33 -13.92
CA GLY A 104 44.03 18.44 -14.82
C GLY A 104 42.96 19.54 -14.87
N LEU A 105 41.69 19.20 -14.67
CA LEU A 105 40.59 20.16 -14.79
C LEU A 105 40.35 21.00 -13.52
N GLY A 106 40.72 20.47 -12.33
CA GLY A 106 40.54 21.18 -11.07
C GLY A 106 41.39 22.43 -10.93
N LYS A 107 42.60 22.45 -11.53
CA LYS A 107 43.49 23.64 -11.49
C LYS A 107 43.03 24.76 -12.45
N GLU A 108 42.43 24.43 -13.58
CA GLU A 108 41.84 25.43 -14.50
C GLU A 108 40.50 25.97 -14.00
N PHE A 109 39.69 25.12 -13.36
CA PHE A 109 38.46 25.57 -12.73
C PHE A 109 38.73 26.46 -11.53
N GLY A 110 39.63 26.07 -10.62
CA GLY A 110 40.01 26.86 -9.45
C GLY A 110 40.58 28.21 -9.80
N ARG A 111 41.30 28.38 -10.91
CA ARG A 111 41.83 29.68 -11.37
C ARG A 111 40.74 30.61 -11.89
N ARG A 112 39.67 30.10 -12.49
CA ARG A 112 38.53 30.88 -12.98
C ARG A 112 37.59 31.33 -11.87
N PHE A 113 37.53 30.58 -10.76
CA PHE A 113 36.67 30.90 -9.60
C PHE A 113 37.37 31.75 -8.54
N ALA A 114 38.71 31.73 -8.48
CA ALA A 114 39.50 32.54 -7.51
C ALA A 114 39.57 34.04 -7.85
N PHE A 115 39.29 34.41 -9.09
CA PHE A 115 39.19 35.81 -9.49
C PHE A 115 37.69 36.21 -9.42
N GLY A 116 37.35 36.91 -8.35
CA GLY A 116 36.04 37.44 -8.03
C GLY A 116 35.09 37.64 -9.21
N GLY A 117 34.14 36.82 -9.28
CA GLY A 117 32.77 37.05 -9.71
C GLY A 117 32.42 37.61 -11.06
N ASP A 118 33.32 37.89 -11.96
CA ASP A 118 33.00 38.62 -13.16
C ASP A 118 33.18 37.82 -14.47
N THR A 119 32.87 36.50 -14.42
CA THR A 119 32.66 35.78 -15.66
C THR A 119 31.17 35.78 -15.96
N PRO A 120 30.70 36.57 -16.95
CA PRO A 120 29.29 36.61 -17.32
C PRO A 120 28.83 35.20 -17.69
N GLY A 121 27.87 34.62 -16.92
CA GLY A 121 27.21 33.38 -17.24
C GLY A 121 27.45 32.18 -16.33
N VAL A 122 28.21 32.30 -15.23
CA VAL A 122 28.32 31.19 -14.25
C VAL A 122 27.25 31.36 -13.19
N VAL A 123 26.25 30.47 -13.22
CA VAL A 123 25.14 30.44 -12.26
C VAL A 123 25.42 29.34 -11.24
N HIS A 124 25.50 29.72 -9.97
CA HIS A 124 25.57 28.79 -8.85
C HIS A 124 24.24 28.76 -8.11
N ARG A 125 23.74 27.59 -7.82
CA ARG A 125 22.54 27.40 -7.01
C ARG A 125 22.81 26.41 -5.89
N VAL A 126 22.33 26.73 -4.71
CA VAL A 126 22.36 25.82 -3.57
C VAL A 126 20.96 25.27 -3.38
N TYR A 127 20.85 23.94 -3.40
CA TYR A 127 19.60 23.22 -3.18
C TYR A 127 19.67 22.40 -1.91
N TYR A 128 18.58 22.39 -1.17
CA TYR A 128 18.37 21.57 -0.01
C TYR A 128 17.33 20.50 -0.30
N PHE A 129 17.63 19.27 0.09
CA PHE A 129 16.77 18.11 -0.06
C PHE A 129 16.28 17.65 1.30
N ASN A 130 15.02 17.29 1.38
CA ASN A 130 14.44 16.66 2.55
C ASN A 130 14.80 15.17 2.55
N THR A 131 15.59 14.74 3.54
CA THR A 131 16.00 13.33 3.72
C THR A 131 15.28 12.66 4.90
N LYS A 132 14.36 13.39 5.55
CA LYS A 132 13.51 12.85 6.60
C LYS A 132 12.54 11.82 6.02
N GLU A 133 11.96 11.03 6.89
CA GLU A 133 10.83 10.19 6.54
C GLU A 133 9.61 11.05 6.22
N MET A 134 9.01 10.82 5.07
CA MET A 134 7.85 11.54 4.56
C MET A 134 6.67 10.61 4.37
N PRO A 135 5.44 11.11 4.60
CA PRO A 135 4.24 10.33 4.32
C PRO A 135 4.13 10.05 2.81
N GLY A 136 3.85 8.79 2.48
CA GLY A 136 3.46 8.39 1.15
C GLY A 136 1.94 8.51 0.97
N GLU A 137 1.44 7.85 -0.05
CA GLU A 137 0.01 7.76 -0.29
C GLU A 137 -0.57 6.46 0.26
N ASN A 138 -1.88 6.48 0.51
CA ASN A 138 -2.62 5.25 0.73
C ASN A 138 -2.69 4.49 -0.60
N PHE A 139 -2.48 3.19 -0.54
CA PHE A 139 -2.66 2.33 -1.70
C PHE A 139 -3.87 1.42 -1.52
N SER A 140 -4.50 1.07 -2.63
CA SER A 140 -5.51 0.03 -2.70
C SER A 140 -5.27 -0.81 -3.95
N GLY A 141 -5.29 -2.11 -3.77
CA GLY A 141 -5.25 -3.10 -4.84
C GLY A 141 -6.49 -3.96 -4.77
N ASN A 142 -7.27 -3.99 -5.85
CA ASN A 142 -8.38 -4.91 -6.02
C ASN A 142 -7.96 -5.95 -7.05
N ASP A 143 -8.60 -7.11 -7.01
CA ASP A 143 -8.40 -8.18 -7.98
C ASP A 143 -6.96 -8.74 -8.01
N ILE A 144 -6.32 -8.82 -6.83
CA ILE A 144 -5.01 -9.44 -6.68
C ILE A 144 -5.19 -10.97 -6.71
N PRO A 145 -4.67 -11.68 -7.72
CA PRO A 145 -4.77 -13.13 -7.78
C PRO A 145 -3.92 -13.75 -6.66
N PHE A 146 -4.51 -14.69 -5.93
CA PHE A 146 -3.85 -15.39 -4.85
C PHE A 146 -4.32 -16.82 -4.80
N ARG A 147 -3.39 -17.78 -4.75
CA ARG A 147 -3.71 -19.20 -4.67
C ARG A 147 -3.76 -19.65 -3.21
N ILE A 148 -4.90 -20.22 -2.82
CA ILE A 148 -5.10 -20.85 -1.54
C ILE A 148 -4.97 -22.37 -1.75
N LYS A 149 -4.12 -23.00 -0.95
CA LYS A 149 -3.99 -24.46 -0.93
C LYS A 149 -4.09 -24.95 0.51
N ASP A 150 -5.00 -25.87 0.76
CA ASP A 150 -5.14 -26.53 2.05
C ASP A 150 -5.07 -28.05 1.84
N ASP A 151 -3.94 -28.63 2.21
CA ASP A 151 -3.69 -30.06 2.02
C ASP A 151 -4.60 -30.96 2.90
N ASN A 152 -5.19 -30.41 3.97
CA ASN A 152 -6.10 -31.15 4.84
C ASN A 152 -7.50 -31.30 4.24
N THR A 153 -7.95 -30.25 3.54
CA THR A 153 -9.28 -30.25 2.91
C THR A 153 -9.24 -30.64 1.44
N GLY A 154 -8.02 -30.74 0.85
CA GLY A 154 -7.84 -30.89 -0.59
C GLY A 154 -8.24 -29.62 -1.37
N LEU A 155 -8.41 -28.46 -0.68
CA LEU A 155 -8.73 -27.20 -1.31
C LEU A 155 -7.52 -26.68 -2.09
N ASP A 156 -7.69 -26.44 -3.38
CA ASP A 156 -6.74 -25.78 -4.25
C ASP A 156 -7.54 -24.81 -5.13
N LEU A 157 -7.49 -23.53 -4.78
CA LEU A 157 -8.35 -22.51 -5.38
C LEU A 157 -7.61 -21.20 -5.58
N ASP A 158 -7.73 -20.64 -6.78
CA ASP A 158 -7.33 -19.28 -7.06
C ASP A 158 -8.43 -18.33 -6.60
N VAL A 159 -8.08 -17.43 -5.69
CA VAL A 159 -8.99 -16.40 -5.14
C VAL A 159 -8.50 -15.02 -5.48
N THR A 160 -9.38 -14.07 -5.35
CA THR A 160 -9.11 -12.66 -5.58
C THR A 160 -9.09 -11.90 -4.27
N LEU A 161 -8.00 -11.19 -4.02
CA LEU A 161 -7.80 -10.37 -2.83
C LEU A 161 -8.03 -8.89 -3.10
N SER A 162 -8.59 -8.21 -2.12
CA SER A 162 -8.59 -6.76 -2.01
C SER A 162 -7.71 -6.36 -0.83
N VAL A 163 -6.70 -5.55 -1.09
CA VAL A 163 -5.71 -5.10 -0.10
C VAL A 163 -5.66 -3.59 -0.10
N SER A 164 -5.59 -2.99 1.08
CA SER A 164 -5.32 -1.56 1.24
C SER A 164 -4.32 -1.32 2.36
N GLY A 165 -3.60 -0.22 2.25
CA GLY A 165 -2.57 0.13 3.21
C GLY A 165 -1.99 1.50 2.97
N TYR A 166 -0.87 1.78 3.64
CA TYR A 166 -0.11 3.01 3.50
C TYR A 166 1.38 2.68 3.45
N TYR A 167 2.16 3.61 2.97
CA TYR A 167 3.62 3.55 3.01
C TYR A 167 4.21 4.91 3.37
N THR A 168 5.43 4.88 3.89
CA THR A 168 6.26 6.07 4.06
C THR A 168 7.56 5.89 3.28
N TYR A 169 8.17 6.97 2.91
CA TYR A 169 9.39 6.95 2.12
C TYR A 169 10.35 8.06 2.55
N ARG A 170 11.60 7.94 2.14
CA ARG A 170 12.59 9.01 2.25
C ARG A 170 13.42 9.12 0.98
N VAL A 171 13.98 10.30 0.76
CA VAL A 171 15.01 10.50 -0.25
C VAL A 171 16.34 10.03 0.33
N ALA A 172 16.73 8.81 -0.01
CA ALA A 172 17.98 8.21 0.50
C ALA A 172 19.19 8.60 -0.34
N ASN A 173 19.01 8.88 -1.63
CA ASN A 173 20.06 9.43 -2.50
C ASN A 173 19.56 10.64 -3.28
N PRO A 174 19.73 11.86 -2.74
CA PRO A 174 19.28 13.10 -3.39
C PRO A 174 19.87 13.32 -4.78
N MET A 175 21.06 12.81 -5.05
CA MET A 175 21.71 13.04 -6.34
C MET A 175 21.11 12.21 -7.47
N ILE A 176 20.58 11.04 -7.16
CA ILE A 176 19.85 10.25 -8.16
C ILE A 176 18.55 10.98 -8.55
N ILE A 177 17.75 11.34 -7.56
CA ILE A 177 16.47 12.05 -7.84
C ILE A 177 16.71 13.39 -8.55
N TYR A 178 17.75 14.14 -8.15
CA TYR A 178 18.12 15.38 -8.81
C TYR A 178 18.40 15.16 -10.31
N LYS A 179 19.26 14.20 -10.64
CA LYS A 179 19.67 13.94 -12.02
C LYS A 179 18.56 13.32 -12.88
N GLN A 180 17.73 12.47 -12.29
CA GLN A 180 16.74 11.71 -13.04
C GLN A 180 15.39 12.43 -13.17
N MET A 181 15.00 13.23 -12.18
CA MET A 181 13.64 13.74 -12.11
C MET A 181 13.54 15.26 -11.98
N ILE A 182 14.44 15.91 -11.23
CA ILE A 182 14.26 17.30 -10.85
C ILE A 182 15.00 18.23 -11.77
N GLY A 183 16.31 18.01 -11.94
CA GLY A 183 17.17 18.91 -12.71
C GLY A 183 17.29 20.29 -12.08
N ASN A 184 17.61 21.27 -12.91
CA ASN A 184 17.92 22.64 -12.50
C ASN A 184 16.67 23.53 -12.49
N ILE A 185 15.77 23.32 -11.53
CA ILE A 185 14.56 24.13 -11.36
C ILE A 185 14.82 25.40 -10.54
N GLU A 186 14.00 26.44 -10.74
CA GLU A 186 14.13 27.71 -10.00
C GLU A 186 13.33 27.77 -8.70
N GLY A 187 12.51 26.81 -8.42
CA GLY A 187 11.57 26.84 -7.31
C GLY A 187 11.75 25.70 -6.33
N VAL A 188 10.61 25.13 -6.03
CA VAL A 188 10.43 24.04 -5.09
C VAL A 188 9.96 22.80 -5.84
N TYR A 189 10.54 21.65 -5.57
CA TYR A 189 10.04 20.37 -6.05
C TYR A 189 9.18 19.71 -4.98
N ARG A 190 7.88 19.59 -5.27
CA ARG A 190 6.91 19.07 -4.32
C ARG A 190 6.82 17.54 -4.37
N ALA A 191 6.48 16.96 -3.22
CA ALA A 191 6.27 15.52 -3.08
C ALA A 191 5.19 14.99 -4.03
N GLU A 192 4.15 15.78 -4.33
CA GLU A 192 3.07 15.35 -5.24
C GLU A 192 3.56 14.95 -6.64
N TYR A 193 4.61 15.62 -7.15
CA TYR A 193 5.18 15.26 -8.46
C TYR A 193 5.88 13.91 -8.43
N LEU A 194 6.58 13.62 -7.33
CA LEU A 194 7.21 12.33 -7.11
C LEU A 194 6.15 11.24 -6.92
N LEU A 195 5.16 11.47 -6.06
CA LEU A 195 4.12 10.51 -5.71
C LEU A 195 3.28 10.11 -6.92
N ARG A 196 2.99 11.04 -7.84
CA ARG A 196 2.27 10.75 -9.08
C ARG A 196 2.93 9.64 -9.90
N ILE A 197 4.26 9.59 -9.91
CA ILE A 197 5.03 8.57 -10.62
C ILE A 197 5.22 7.33 -9.75
N MET A 198 5.48 7.51 -8.47
CA MET A 198 5.86 6.44 -7.54
C MET A 198 4.66 5.58 -7.12
N SER A 199 3.46 6.15 -6.95
CA SER A 199 2.30 5.41 -6.45
C SER A 199 1.89 4.23 -7.34
N PRO A 200 1.84 4.34 -8.68
CA PRO A 200 1.61 3.18 -9.54
C PRO A 200 2.70 2.12 -9.44
N GLU A 201 3.97 2.53 -9.27
CA GLU A 201 5.09 1.61 -9.13
C GLU A 201 5.03 0.87 -7.79
N VAL A 202 4.73 1.57 -6.69
CA VAL A 202 4.51 0.94 -5.38
C VAL A 202 3.37 -0.07 -5.45
N LYS A 203 2.26 0.28 -6.12
CA LYS A 203 1.16 -0.67 -6.34
C LYS A 203 1.62 -1.94 -7.07
N ALA A 204 2.42 -1.80 -8.12
CA ALA A 204 2.96 -2.94 -8.86
C ALA A 204 3.94 -3.79 -8.00
N ILE A 205 4.73 -3.15 -7.14
CA ILE A 205 5.61 -3.81 -6.18
C ILE A 205 4.80 -4.69 -5.22
N ILE A 206 3.71 -4.14 -4.68
CA ILE A 206 2.81 -4.85 -3.77
C ILE A 206 2.20 -6.09 -4.45
N LEU A 207 1.68 -5.91 -5.66
CA LEU A 207 1.13 -7.02 -6.45
C LEU A 207 2.17 -8.13 -6.66
N SER A 208 3.40 -7.75 -6.99
CA SER A 208 4.52 -8.68 -7.16
C SER A 208 4.91 -9.38 -5.87
N ALA A 209 4.88 -8.68 -4.73
CA ALA A 209 5.20 -9.24 -3.42
C ALA A 209 4.15 -10.28 -3.00
N PHE A 210 2.86 -10.01 -3.19
CA PHE A 210 1.81 -11.00 -2.95
C PHE A 210 1.97 -12.23 -3.85
N GLY A 211 2.25 -12.03 -5.15
CA GLY A 211 2.48 -13.12 -6.09
C GLY A 211 3.65 -14.04 -5.69
N GLY A 212 4.69 -13.50 -5.07
CA GLY A 212 5.85 -14.28 -4.63
C GLY A 212 5.61 -15.14 -3.38
N VAL A 213 4.58 -14.83 -2.60
CA VAL A 213 4.19 -15.59 -1.39
C VAL A 213 3.14 -16.67 -1.72
N THR A 214 2.53 -16.62 -2.92
CA THR A 214 1.59 -17.63 -3.38
C THR A 214 2.28 -18.96 -3.68
N GLY A 215 1.72 -20.07 -3.24
CA GLY A 215 2.22 -21.41 -3.55
C GLY A 215 2.67 -22.23 -2.36
N ILE A 216 2.76 -21.64 -1.19
CA ILE A 216 2.90 -22.38 0.07
C ILE A 216 1.47 -22.67 0.53
N GLY A 217 1.07 -23.95 0.61
CA GLY A 217 -0.27 -24.35 1.04
C GLY A 217 -0.73 -23.58 2.27
N MET A 218 -1.67 -22.66 2.10
CA MET A 218 -2.12 -21.77 3.16
C MET A 218 -3.64 -21.78 3.25
N ARG A 219 -4.14 -21.92 4.47
CA ARG A 219 -5.54 -21.65 4.78
C ARG A 219 -5.80 -20.13 4.71
N PRO A 220 -7.03 -19.71 4.39
CA PRO A 220 -7.40 -18.30 4.38
C PRO A 220 -7.07 -17.56 5.69
N SER A 221 -7.17 -18.25 6.85
CA SER A 221 -6.84 -17.71 8.16
C SER A 221 -5.34 -17.44 8.35
N GLN A 222 -4.48 -18.18 7.66
CA GLN A 222 -3.01 -18.06 7.77
C GLN A 222 -2.42 -16.93 6.93
N ILE A 223 -3.20 -16.37 5.99
CA ILE A 223 -2.72 -15.28 5.14
C ILE A 223 -2.32 -14.07 5.99
N ALA A 224 -3.08 -13.79 7.06
CA ALA A 224 -2.75 -12.68 7.96
C ALA A 224 -1.38 -12.87 8.66
N GLU A 225 -0.99 -14.10 8.94
CA GLU A 225 0.30 -14.45 9.55
C GLU A 225 1.46 -14.27 8.58
N LYS A 226 1.18 -14.32 7.27
CA LYS A 226 2.16 -14.14 6.20
C LYS A 226 2.32 -12.69 5.71
N LEU A 227 1.52 -11.76 6.21
CA LEU A 227 1.66 -10.34 5.86
C LEU A 227 3.05 -9.77 6.12
N PRO A 228 3.79 -10.12 7.20
CA PRO A 228 5.17 -9.69 7.38
C PRO A 228 6.09 -10.11 6.23
N GLU A 229 5.98 -11.35 5.74
CA GLU A 229 6.78 -11.85 4.60
C GLU A 229 6.46 -11.06 3.32
N VAL A 230 5.19 -10.70 3.10
CA VAL A 230 4.79 -9.85 1.98
C VAL A 230 5.41 -8.46 2.10
N VAL A 231 5.41 -7.88 3.30
CA VAL A 231 6.00 -6.57 3.58
C VAL A 231 7.51 -6.58 3.33
N ASP A 232 8.21 -7.59 3.82
CA ASP A 232 9.66 -7.72 3.63
C ASP A 232 9.99 -7.90 2.13
N ARG A 233 9.23 -8.74 1.44
CA ARG A 233 9.38 -8.92 -0.01
C ARG A 233 9.09 -7.65 -0.80
N ALA A 234 8.07 -6.88 -0.39
CA ALA A 234 7.77 -5.60 -1.01
C ALA A 234 8.92 -4.59 -0.83
N LYS A 235 9.57 -4.56 0.34
CA LYS A 235 10.74 -3.71 0.60
C LYS A 235 11.93 -4.12 -0.26
N GLU A 236 12.24 -5.42 -0.36
CA GLU A 236 13.32 -5.91 -1.24
C GLU A 236 13.12 -5.46 -2.69
N ILE A 237 11.92 -5.66 -3.24
CA ILE A 237 11.60 -5.25 -4.61
C ILE A 237 11.64 -3.73 -4.76
N ALA A 238 11.23 -2.98 -3.73
CA ALA A 238 11.27 -1.53 -3.73
C ALA A 238 12.70 -1.00 -3.70
N ASP A 239 13.60 -1.60 -2.93
CA ASP A 239 15.01 -1.21 -2.89
C ASP A 239 15.66 -1.41 -4.27
N GLU A 240 15.40 -2.51 -4.96
CA GLU A 240 15.89 -2.73 -6.32
C GLU A 240 15.32 -1.70 -7.31
N LYS A 241 14.02 -1.45 -7.29
CA LYS A 241 13.35 -0.64 -8.34
C LYS A 241 13.35 0.85 -8.05
N LEU A 242 13.15 1.26 -6.79
CA LEU A 242 12.99 2.66 -6.43
C LEU A 242 14.31 3.30 -5.98
N TYR A 243 15.12 2.57 -5.19
CA TYR A 243 16.38 3.13 -4.71
C TYR A 243 17.40 3.27 -5.85
N GLU A 244 17.62 2.23 -6.65
CA GLU A 244 18.58 2.29 -7.75
C GLU A 244 18.17 3.26 -8.86
N ALA A 245 16.88 3.28 -9.20
CA ALA A 245 16.40 4.13 -10.28
C ALA A 245 16.17 5.60 -9.86
N ARG A 246 15.79 5.87 -8.60
CA ARG A 246 15.33 7.20 -8.17
C ARG A 246 15.96 7.72 -6.89
N GLY A 247 16.74 6.91 -6.17
CA GLY A 247 17.30 7.27 -4.88
C GLY A 247 16.27 7.33 -3.74
N ILE A 248 15.12 6.66 -3.91
CA ILE A 248 14.02 6.63 -2.95
C ILE A 248 14.00 5.31 -2.21
N GLN A 249 13.89 5.36 -0.89
CA GLN A 249 13.75 4.18 -0.04
C GLN A 249 12.38 4.16 0.63
N LEU A 250 11.69 3.02 0.60
CA LEU A 250 10.49 2.79 1.41
C LEU A 250 10.92 2.51 2.85
N VAL A 251 10.44 3.31 3.79
CA VAL A 251 10.80 3.19 5.22
C VAL A 251 9.81 2.28 5.93
N SER A 252 8.52 2.58 5.79
CA SER A 252 7.45 1.84 6.43
C SER A 252 6.42 1.41 5.39
N PHE A 253 5.84 0.25 5.61
CA PHE A 253 4.80 -0.30 4.77
C PHE A 253 3.78 -1.01 5.66
N GLY A 254 2.56 -0.50 5.70
CA GLY A 254 1.48 -1.01 6.54
C GLY A 254 0.30 -1.48 5.71
N ILE A 255 -0.15 -2.72 5.94
CA ILE A 255 -1.38 -3.26 5.38
C ILE A 255 -2.50 -3.03 6.39
N THR A 256 -3.47 -2.18 6.06
CA THR A 256 -4.59 -1.79 6.93
C THR A 256 -5.83 -2.64 6.74
N SER A 257 -6.01 -3.18 5.55
CA SER A 257 -7.14 -4.06 5.24
C SER A 257 -6.72 -5.13 4.24
N PHE A 258 -7.20 -6.33 4.51
CA PHE A 258 -7.00 -7.50 3.69
C PHE A 258 -8.31 -8.29 3.63
N LYS A 259 -8.84 -8.54 2.44
CA LYS A 259 -10.12 -9.24 2.27
C LYS A 259 -10.10 -10.12 1.03
N VAL A 260 -10.64 -11.32 1.16
CA VAL A 260 -11.02 -12.14 0.01
C VAL A 260 -12.31 -11.57 -0.57
N THR A 261 -12.43 -11.51 -1.90
CA THR A 261 -13.64 -10.99 -2.55
C THR A 261 -14.88 -11.81 -2.22
N GLY A 262 -16.06 -11.20 -2.32
CA GLY A 262 -17.30 -11.82 -1.83
C GLY A 262 -17.67 -13.14 -2.52
N LYS A 263 -17.35 -13.30 -3.80
CA LYS A 263 -17.61 -14.54 -4.56
C LYS A 263 -16.72 -15.68 -4.06
N ASP A 264 -15.42 -15.43 -3.94
CA ASP A 264 -14.44 -16.42 -3.51
C ASP A 264 -14.62 -16.78 -2.04
N LYS A 265 -15.05 -15.80 -1.21
CA LYS A 265 -15.40 -16.06 0.19
C LYS A 265 -16.55 -17.06 0.31
N ALA A 266 -17.56 -16.99 -0.53
CA ALA A 266 -18.67 -17.95 -0.53
C ALA A 266 -18.20 -19.35 -0.88
N VAL A 267 -17.34 -19.49 -1.90
CA VAL A 267 -16.75 -20.77 -2.29
C VAL A 267 -15.93 -21.37 -1.14
N ILE A 268 -15.08 -20.59 -0.48
CA ILE A 268 -14.30 -21.04 0.68
C ILE A 268 -15.22 -21.53 1.80
N GLN A 269 -16.29 -20.77 2.11
CA GLN A 269 -17.26 -21.15 3.13
C GLN A 269 -17.99 -22.45 2.79
N ASP A 270 -18.29 -22.69 1.53
CA ASP A 270 -18.95 -23.93 1.12
C ASP A 270 -17.98 -25.12 1.21
N PHE A 271 -16.70 -24.95 0.87
CA PHE A 271 -15.68 -25.98 1.12
C PHE A 271 -15.51 -26.30 2.60
N GLN A 272 -15.49 -25.26 3.48
CA GLN A 272 -15.42 -25.47 4.93
C GLN A 272 -16.63 -26.22 5.48
N LYS A 273 -17.84 -26.00 4.93
CA LYS A 273 -19.04 -26.77 5.28
C LYS A 273 -18.92 -28.23 4.86
N ILE A 274 -18.36 -28.50 3.67
CA ILE A 274 -18.12 -29.84 3.17
C ILE A 274 -17.13 -30.59 4.08
N GLU A 275 -16.06 -29.94 4.52
CA GLU A 275 -15.09 -30.48 5.47
C GLU A 275 -15.77 -30.94 6.76
N VAL A 276 -16.61 -30.07 7.35
CA VAL A 276 -17.40 -30.43 8.56
C VAL A 276 -18.30 -31.63 8.32
N LEU A 277 -18.83 -31.79 7.10
CA LEU A 277 -19.69 -32.94 6.77
C LEU A 277 -18.91 -34.22 6.45
N THR A 278 -17.61 -34.13 6.23
CA THR A 278 -16.75 -35.29 5.96
C THR A 278 -16.35 -36.02 7.25
N ASP A 279 -16.29 -35.28 8.38
CA ASP A 279 -16.08 -35.85 9.70
C ASP A 279 -17.41 -36.47 10.21
N PRO A 280 -17.46 -37.79 10.52
CA PRO A 280 -18.71 -38.44 10.93
C PRO A 280 -19.34 -37.86 12.19
N GLU A 281 -18.54 -37.45 13.17
CA GLU A 281 -19.04 -36.87 14.42
C GLU A 281 -19.58 -35.44 14.19
N MET A 282 -18.84 -34.63 13.44
CA MET A 282 -19.27 -33.27 13.08
C MET A 282 -20.48 -33.29 12.13
N ALA A 283 -20.56 -34.26 11.22
CA ALA A 283 -21.72 -34.44 10.36
C ALA A 283 -22.96 -34.80 11.15
N ALA A 284 -22.84 -35.65 12.18
CA ALA A 284 -23.93 -35.97 13.07
C ALA A 284 -24.41 -34.77 13.89
N ALA A 285 -23.48 -33.97 14.41
CA ALA A 285 -23.79 -32.75 15.13
C ALA A 285 -24.45 -31.69 14.22
N ALA A 286 -23.96 -31.52 12.99
CA ALA A 286 -24.54 -30.59 12.00
C ALA A 286 -25.97 -31.03 11.61
N ARG A 287 -26.24 -32.34 11.45
CA ARG A 287 -27.60 -32.86 11.21
C ARG A 287 -28.51 -32.57 12.39
N ALA A 288 -28.05 -32.80 13.62
CA ALA A 288 -28.83 -32.53 14.83
C ALA A 288 -29.15 -31.02 14.97
N ALA A 289 -28.19 -30.16 14.67
CA ALA A 289 -28.41 -28.73 14.67
C ALA A 289 -29.43 -28.28 13.59
N ALA A 290 -29.34 -28.83 12.38
CA ALA A 290 -30.29 -28.56 11.30
C ALA A 290 -31.70 -29.03 11.63
N GLN A 291 -31.82 -30.20 12.31
CA GLN A 291 -33.10 -30.73 12.81
C GLN A 291 -33.71 -29.81 13.86
N ASN A 292 -32.91 -29.33 14.83
CA ASN A 292 -33.37 -28.40 15.86
C ASN A 292 -33.82 -27.07 15.27
N GLN A 293 -33.12 -26.57 14.23
CA GLN A 293 -33.48 -25.36 13.54
C GLN A 293 -34.72 -25.49 12.68
N ALA A 294 -34.92 -26.65 12.03
CA ALA A 294 -36.13 -26.97 11.30
C ALA A 294 -37.35 -27.07 12.24
N LEU A 295 -37.17 -27.69 13.43
CA LEU A 295 -38.21 -27.78 14.47
C LEU A 295 -38.55 -26.38 15.02
N ALA A 296 -37.55 -25.52 15.27
CA ALA A 296 -37.76 -24.15 15.73
C ALA A 296 -38.50 -23.30 14.69
N ASN A 297 -38.14 -23.45 13.41
CA ASN A 297 -38.83 -22.77 12.31
C ASN A 297 -40.27 -23.31 12.07
N ALA A 298 -40.46 -24.64 12.27
CA ALA A 298 -41.78 -25.27 12.17
C ALA A 298 -42.70 -24.82 13.31
N SER A 299 -42.18 -24.60 14.51
CA SER A 299 -42.94 -24.11 15.64
C SER A 299 -43.32 -22.63 15.50
N ALA A 300 -42.55 -21.85 14.71
CA ALA A 300 -42.85 -20.43 14.44
C ALA A 300 -43.94 -20.20 13.38
N ASN A 301 -44.22 -21.22 12.52
CA ASN A 301 -45.19 -21.12 11.43
C ASN A 301 -46.16 -22.34 11.47
N SER A 302 -47.40 -22.07 11.80
CA SER A 302 -48.46 -23.10 11.88
C SER A 302 -48.68 -23.87 10.54
N ALA A 303 -48.26 -23.32 9.40
CA ALA A 303 -48.32 -23.98 8.09
C ALA A 303 -47.05 -24.82 7.78
N GLY A 304 -45.94 -24.59 8.48
CA GLY A 304 -44.67 -25.27 8.26
C GLY A 304 -44.51 -26.56 9.04
N ALA A 305 -45.32 -26.82 10.06
CA ALA A 305 -45.16 -27.94 10.96
C ALA A 305 -45.34 -29.31 10.23
N MET A 306 -46.18 -29.40 9.24
CA MET A 306 -46.35 -30.65 8.47
C MET A 306 -45.26 -30.92 7.43
N MET A 307 -44.67 -29.84 6.84
CA MET A 307 -43.58 -30.01 5.88
C MET A 307 -42.23 -30.24 6.54
N GLY A 308 -41.96 -29.65 7.72
CA GLY A 308 -40.72 -29.82 8.44
C GLY A 308 -40.45 -31.24 8.90
N VAL A 309 -41.47 -31.98 9.36
CA VAL A 309 -41.32 -33.38 9.80
C VAL A 309 -41.06 -34.30 8.62
N ALA A 310 -41.60 -34.05 7.45
CA ALA A 310 -41.34 -34.88 6.25
C ALA A 310 -39.90 -34.69 5.73
N ALA A 311 -39.36 -33.46 5.77
CA ALA A 311 -37.99 -33.16 5.33
C ALA A 311 -36.94 -33.78 6.26
N VAL A 312 -37.19 -33.77 7.58
CA VAL A 312 -36.31 -34.40 8.57
C VAL A 312 -36.22 -35.89 8.40
N ASN A 313 -37.31 -36.59 8.11
CA ASN A 313 -37.31 -38.02 7.87
C ASN A 313 -36.57 -38.46 6.60
N VAL A 314 -36.57 -37.63 5.55
CA VAL A 314 -35.78 -37.88 4.33
C VAL A 314 -34.27 -37.70 4.56
N MET A 315 -33.89 -36.68 5.37
CA MET A 315 -32.46 -36.42 5.66
C MET A 315 -31.82 -37.39 6.65
N THR A 316 -32.58 -38.01 7.54
CA THR A 316 -32.01 -38.90 8.57
C THR A 316 -31.74 -40.31 8.10
N GLY A 317 -32.09 -40.66 6.85
CA GLY A 317 -31.79 -41.99 6.30
C GLY A 317 -32.43 -43.13 7.09
N SER A 318 -33.44 -42.87 7.91
CA SER A 318 -34.20 -43.87 8.63
C SER A 318 -35.14 -44.60 7.66
N MET A 319 -34.56 -45.41 6.79
CA MET A 319 -35.29 -46.46 6.09
C MET A 319 -35.52 -47.64 7.06
N GLY A 320 -36.39 -47.46 7.97
CA GLY A 320 -36.79 -48.53 8.89
C GLY A 320 -38.17 -48.20 9.47
N ASN A 321 -39.21 -48.87 8.94
CA ASN A 321 -40.60 -48.79 9.36
C ASN A 321 -41.28 -47.42 9.25
N THR A 322 -41.51 -46.96 8.04
CA THR A 322 -42.62 -46.12 7.75
C THR A 322 -43.90 -46.96 7.79
N PRO A 323 -44.89 -46.67 8.63
CA PRO A 323 -46.23 -47.19 8.40
C PRO A 323 -46.63 -46.66 7.00
N GLU A 324 -47.00 -47.58 6.13
CA GLU A 324 -47.54 -47.30 4.82
C GLU A 324 -48.58 -46.17 4.96
N PRO A 325 -48.44 -45.07 4.25
CA PRO A 325 -49.48 -44.04 4.31
C PRO A 325 -50.78 -44.69 3.80
N GLN A 326 -51.72 -44.84 4.69
CA GLN A 326 -53.06 -45.19 4.27
C GLN A 326 -53.46 -44.11 3.27
N LYS A 327 -53.52 -44.49 2.00
CA LYS A 327 -54.18 -43.72 0.96
C LYS A 327 -55.61 -43.49 1.42
N GLU A 328 -55.87 -42.40 2.14
CA GLU A 328 -57.24 -41.87 2.13
C GLU A 328 -57.56 -41.62 0.66
N LYS A 329 -58.41 -42.51 0.16
CA LYS A 329 -59.01 -42.35 -1.14
C LYS A 329 -59.82 -41.07 -1.05
N MET A 330 -59.27 -39.98 -1.60
CA MET A 330 -60.05 -38.76 -1.85
C MET A 330 -61.24 -39.22 -2.65
N ALA A 331 -62.43 -39.18 -2.03
CA ALA A 331 -63.67 -39.46 -2.73
C ALA A 331 -63.76 -38.54 -3.94
N PRO A 332 -64.08 -39.05 -5.12
CA PRO A 332 -64.19 -38.26 -6.31
C PRO A 332 -65.20 -37.14 -6.09
N LYS A 333 -64.88 -35.90 -6.44
CA LYS A 333 -65.76 -34.75 -6.26
C LYS A 333 -66.94 -34.75 -7.22
N PHE A 334 -66.90 -35.59 -8.25
CA PHE A 334 -67.93 -35.74 -9.26
C PHE A 334 -68.20 -37.21 -9.59
N CYS A 335 -69.41 -37.57 -9.88
CA CYS A 335 -69.75 -38.93 -10.31
C CYS A 335 -69.14 -39.23 -11.68
N THR A 336 -68.48 -40.37 -11.78
CA THR A 336 -67.78 -40.83 -13.01
C THR A 336 -68.73 -41.17 -14.13
N GLU A 337 -69.99 -41.50 -13.81
CA GLU A 337 -71.00 -41.88 -14.80
C GLU A 337 -71.84 -40.70 -15.33
N CYS A 338 -72.27 -39.79 -14.43
CA CYS A 338 -73.21 -38.70 -14.86
C CYS A 338 -72.61 -37.31 -14.68
N GLY A 339 -71.41 -37.17 -14.12
CA GLY A 339 -70.77 -35.88 -13.90
C GLY A 339 -71.39 -35.03 -12.79
N ALA A 340 -72.36 -35.48 -12.05
CA ALA A 340 -72.99 -34.74 -10.96
C ALA A 340 -72.05 -34.59 -9.77
N LYS A 341 -72.10 -33.47 -9.08
CA LYS A 341 -71.26 -33.16 -7.91
C LYS A 341 -71.68 -34.10 -6.75
N ILE A 342 -70.66 -34.76 -6.16
CA ILE A 342 -70.87 -35.67 -5.03
C ILE A 342 -70.83 -34.88 -3.73
N GLU A 343 -71.95 -34.90 -2.99
CA GLU A 343 -72.05 -34.26 -1.65
C GLU A 343 -71.98 -35.28 -0.49
N GLY A 344 -71.37 -36.47 -0.78
CA GLY A 344 -71.25 -37.55 0.18
C GLY A 344 -72.25 -38.65 0.00
N GLY A 345 -72.00 -39.87 0.50
CA GLY A 345 -72.84 -41.06 0.38
C GLY A 345 -72.20 -42.18 -0.41
N LYS A 346 -72.75 -43.40 -0.36
CA LYS A 346 -72.26 -44.58 -1.07
C LYS A 346 -72.70 -44.69 -2.50
N PHE A 347 -73.67 -43.86 -2.92
CA PHE A 347 -74.24 -43.87 -4.25
C PHE A 347 -74.53 -42.45 -4.73
N CYS A 348 -74.38 -42.19 -6.01
CA CYS A 348 -74.73 -40.94 -6.63
C CYS A 348 -76.25 -40.66 -6.54
N ARG A 349 -76.65 -39.47 -6.03
CA ARG A 349 -78.11 -39.13 -5.88
C ARG A 349 -78.79 -38.93 -7.18
N GLU A 350 -78.09 -38.60 -8.25
CA GLU A 350 -78.69 -38.32 -9.55
C GLU A 350 -78.89 -39.61 -10.43
N CYS A 351 -77.91 -40.50 -10.45
CA CYS A 351 -77.96 -41.68 -11.31
C CYS A 351 -77.90 -43.04 -10.57
N GLY A 352 -77.70 -43.02 -9.24
CA GLY A 352 -77.65 -44.28 -8.44
C GLY A 352 -76.32 -45.07 -8.55
N HIS A 353 -75.33 -44.53 -9.29
CA HIS A 353 -74.04 -45.22 -9.43
C HIS A 353 -73.29 -45.30 -8.09
N PRO A 354 -72.68 -46.43 -7.71
CA PRO A 354 -71.84 -46.51 -6.49
C PRO A 354 -70.62 -45.67 -6.62
N LEU A 355 -70.24 -44.89 -5.55
CA LEU A 355 -69.18 -43.90 -5.52
C LEU A 355 -67.93 -44.43 -4.83
#